data_7eaeb16aebed4c7349c90143446e32fe
#
_entry.id   7eaeb16aebed4c7349c90143446e32fe
#
_cell.length_a   1.000
_cell.length_b   1.000
_cell.length_c   1.000
_cell.angle_alpha   90.00
_cell.angle_beta   90.00
_cell.angle_gamma   90.00
#
_symmetry.space_group_name_H-M   'P 1'
#
loop_
_entity.id
_entity.type
_entity.pdbx_description
1 polymer ?
#
loop_
_entity_poly.entity_id
_entity_poly.type
_entity_poly.pdbx_seq_one_letter_code
_entity_poly.pdbx_strand_id
1 'polypeptide(L)'
;MTRSDKDTIHKRTENRRLLQRMKTGLAVVTHTPYKGVLLGAYLVGAALVWLFRAYLFSLDSYGMFSPVLEAAINLLIPIYVVGGLLAFLALLGTPWGSKAVKEGLQKVGLVNHAGEPPALIAKRQDRANPRLTIWEFDPCGIPLGEWEDKRARIETALDITIAKMTWAEGRKLIRVYAVPAKSDFPALLPWKDKYLSPESFVLVLGESLTGAVTVN
;
A
#
# COMPACT_ATOMS: atom_id res chain seq x y z
N MET A 1 28.60 3.93 -13.50
CA MET A 1 27.88 3.75 -12.22
C MET A 1 28.51 2.58 -11.48
N THR A 2 29.16 2.82 -10.36
CA THR A 2 29.90 1.79 -9.61
C THR A 2 28.93 0.89 -8.84
N ARG A 3 29.38 -0.33 -8.48
CA ARG A 3 28.58 -1.29 -7.69
C ARG A 3 28.14 -0.68 -6.35
N SER A 4 28.99 0.14 -5.73
CA SER A 4 28.71 0.89 -4.50
C SER A 4 27.57 1.91 -4.67
N ASP A 5 27.46 2.57 -5.84
CA ASP A 5 26.39 3.55 -6.09
C ASP A 5 25.03 2.85 -6.18
N LYS A 6 24.99 1.66 -6.81
CA LYS A 6 23.76 0.86 -6.89
C LYS A 6 23.27 0.41 -5.52
N ASP A 7 24.17 -0.05 -4.67
CA ASP A 7 23.83 -0.52 -3.32
C ASP A 7 23.33 0.62 -2.41
N THR A 8 23.89 1.82 -2.55
CA THR A 8 23.43 3.01 -1.78
C THR A 8 22.07 3.50 -2.25
N ILE A 9 21.80 3.48 -3.56
CA ILE A 9 20.50 3.86 -4.12
C ILE A 9 19.43 2.83 -3.69
N HIS A 10 19.76 1.55 -3.76
CA HIS A 10 18.87 0.47 -3.36
C HIS A 10 18.47 0.59 -1.87
N LYS A 11 19.44 0.79 -0.97
CA LYS A 11 19.15 0.99 0.46
C LYS A 11 18.29 2.23 0.74
N ARG A 12 18.52 3.35 0.02
CA ARG A 12 17.70 4.56 0.19
C ARG A 12 16.25 4.34 -0.27
N THR A 13 16.05 3.63 -1.39
CA THR A 13 14.71 3.29 -1.88
C THR A 13 13.99 2.32 -0.95
N GLU A 14 14.66 1.33 -0.40
CA GLU A 14 14.06 0.40 0.57
C GLU A 14 13.64 1.11 1.86
N ASN A 15 14.49 1.95 2.44
CA ASN A 15 14.15 2.71 3.65
C ASN A 15 12.96 3.65 3.41
N ARG A 16 12.90 4.31 2.26
CA ARG A 16 11.77 5.16 1.89
C ARG A 16 10.48 4.35 1.75
N ARG A 17 10.54 3.16 1.14
CA ARG A 17 9.41 2.23 1.03
C ARG A 17 8.92 1.75 2.38
N LEU A 18 9.83 1.43 3.30
CA LEU A 18 9.49 1.03 4.68
C LEU A 18 8.76 2.17 5.41
N LEU A 19 9.28 3.40 5.34
CA LEU A 19 8.61 4.56 5.94
C LEU A 19 7.22 4.83 5.35
N GLN A 20 7.07 4.69 4.04
CA GLN A 20 5.76 4.83 3.39
C GLN A 20 4.79 3.73 3.84
N ARG A 21 5.25 2.47 3.90
CA ARG A 21 4.44 1.34 4.40
C ARG A 21 4.01 1.54 5.85
N MET A 22 4.90 2.05 6.71
CA MET A 22 4.55 2.37 8.10
C MET A 22 3.50 3.47 8.18
N LYS A 23 3.62 4.55 7.40
CA LYS A 23 2.60 5.61 7.30
C LYS A 23 1.26 5.06 6.80
N THR A 24 1.30 4.22 5.77
CA THR A 24 0.10 3.57 5.23
C THR A 24 -0.49 2.62 6.25
N GLY A 25 0.33 1.84 6.97
CA GLY A 25 -0.10 0.97 8.06
C GLY A 25 -0.84 1.73 9.16
N LEU A 26 -0.28 2.86 9.60
CA LEU A 26 -0.91 3.72 10.58
C LEU A 26 -2.27 4.27 10.07
N ALA A 27 -2.32 4.77 8.84
CA ALA A 27 -3.57 5.24 8.23
C ALA A 27 -4.62 4.13 8.07
N VAL A 28 -4.19 2.91 7.74
CA VAL A 28 -5.09 1.75 7.64
C VAL A 28 -5.65 1.33 8.99
N VAL A 29 -4.84 1.40 10.05
CA VAL A 29 -5.28 1.12 11.43
C VAL A 29 -6.35 2.11 11.89
N THR A 30 -6.21 3.40 11.59
CA THR A 30 -7.20 4.43 11.96
C THR A 30 -8.52 4.30 11.20
N HIS A 31 -8.49 3.72 9.99
CA HIS A 31 -9.71 3.58 9.17
C HIS A 31 -10.36 2.19 9.23
N THR A 32 -9.70 1.19 9.82
CA THR A 32 -10.19 -0.18 9.82
C THR A 32 -10.26 -0.71 11.25
N PRO A 33 -11.47 -0.82 11.86
CA PRO A 33 -11.60 -1.09 13.29
C PRO A 33 -10.96 -2.41 13.73
N TYR A 34 -11.07 -3.50 12.95
CA TYR A 34 -10.47 -4.77 13.34
C TYR A 34 -8.93 -4.74 13.36
N LYS A 35 -8.29 -3.92 12.51
CA LYS A 35 -6.83 -3.75 12.52
C LYS A 35 -6.38 -2.89 13.71
N GLY A 36 -7.22 -1.96 14.16
CA GLY A 36 -7.04 -1.23 15.40
C GLY A 36 -7.07 -2.16 16.62
N VAL A 37 -7.98 -3.13 16.64
CA VAL A 37 -8.05 -4.15 17.70
C VAL A 37 -6.77 -5.01 17.72
N LEU A 38 -6.24 -5.41 16.57
CA LEU A 38 -4.99 -6.16 16.50
C LEU A 38 -3.80 -5.36 17.03
N LEU A 39 -3.72 -4.06 16.71
CA LEU A 39 -2.70 -3.18 17.29
C LEU A 39 -2.86 -3.03 18.79
N GLY A 40 -4.10 -2.87 19.26
CA GLY A 40 -4.42 -2.82 20.69
C GLY A 40 -3.98 -4.09 21.41
N ALA A 41 -4.29 -5.26 20.85
CA ALA A 41 -3.87 -6.56 21.40
C ALA A 41 -2.36 -6.70 21.48
N TYR A 42 -1.63 -6.23 20.43
CA TYR A 42 -0.17 -6.20 20.44
C TYR A 42 0.37 -5.31 21.57
N LEU A 43 -0.16 -4.10 21.73
CA LEU A 43 0.28 -3.16 22.76
C LEU A 43 0.00 -3.68 24.17
N VAL A 44 -1.17 -4.30 24.38
CA VAL A 44 -1.52 -4.96 25.66
C VAL A 44 -0.55 -6.11 25.93
N GLY A 45 -0.28 -6.97 24.95
CA GLY A 45 0.70 -8.05 25.07
C GLY A 45 2.10 -7.54 25.43
N ALA A 46 2.56 -6.49 24.76
CA ALA A 46 3.84 -5.85 25.06
C ALA A 46 3.89 -5.25 26.47
N ALA A 47 2.81 -4.61 26.91
CA ALA A 47 2.70 -4.09 28.26
C ALA A 47 2.71 -5.20 29.32
N LEU A 48 2.02 -6.31 29.07
CA LEU A 48 2.02 -7.47 29.94
C LEU A 48 3.43 -8.08 30.05
N VAL A 49 4.14 -8.27 28.94
CA VAL A 49 5.54 -8.74 28.95
C VAL A 49 6.43 -7.79 29.75
N TRP A 50 6.23 -6.48 29.60
CA TRP A 50 6.98 -5.48 30.37
C TRP A 50 6.67 -5.53 31.87
N LEU A 51 5.39 -5.64 32.26
CA LEU A 51 4.96 -5.69 33.66
C LEU A 51 5.41 -6.98 34.34
N PHE A 52 5.27 -8.11 33.65
CA PHE A 52 5.57 -9.43 34.21
C PHE A 52 7.02 -9.88 33.92
N ARG A 53 7.88 -9.00 33.41
CA ARG A 53 9.26 -9.34 33.03
C ARG A 53 10.04 -9.99 34.18
N ALA A 54 9.89 -9.49 35.41
CA ALA A 54 10.59 -10.02 36.58
C ALA A 54 10.12 -11.45 36.95
N TYR A 55 8.85 -11.75 36.71
CA TYR A 55 8.26 -13.07 36.94
C TYR A 55 8.58 -14.05 35.81
N LEU A 56 8.48 -13.61 34.56
CA LEU A 56 8.75 -14.43 33.37
C LEU A 56 10.24 -14.80 33.23
N PHE A 57 11.13 -13.91 33.68
CA PHE A 57 12.57 -14.08 33.60
C PHE A 57 13.18 -14.08 35.00
N SER A 58 12.68 -14.97 35.89
CA SER A 58 13.28 -15.17 37.21
C SER A 58 14.67 -15.79 37.07
N LEU A 59 15.68 -14.93 37.13
CA LEU A 59 17.07 -15.28 36.84
C LEU A 59 17.87 -15.72 38.08
N ASP A 60 17.19 -15.89 39.24
CA ASP A 60 17.82 -16.25 40.51
C ASP A 60 18.61 -17.58 40.44
N SER A 61 18.31 -18.43 39.46
CA SER A 61 18.98 -19.72 39.27
C SER A 61 20.34 -19.64 38.55
N TYR A 62 20.71 -18.50 37.99
CA TYR A 62 21.89 -18.37 37.15
C TYR A 62 23.15 -17.82 37.90
N GLY A 63 23.07 -17.63 39.22
CA GLY A 63 24.21 -17.27 40.09
C GLY A 63 25.00 -16.02 39.61
N MET A 64 26.30 -16.18 39.38
CA MET A 64 27.21 -15.07 39.03
C MET A 64 26.84 -14.37 37.68
N PHE A 65 26.12 -15.04 36.77
CA PHE A 65 25.74 -14.47 35.47
C PHE A 65 24.39 -13.74 35.51
N SER A 66 23.65 -13.80 36.62
CA SER A 66 22.35 -13.15 36.80
C SER A 66 22.33 -11.66 36.41
N PRO A 67 23.27 -10.79 36.89
CA PRO A 67 23.24 -9.36 36.55
C PRO A 67 23.48 -9.06 35.07
N VAL A 68 24.30 -9.88 34.40
CA VAL A 68 24.57 -9.70 32.96
C VAL A 68 23.37 -10.09 32.14
N LEU A 69 22.72 -11.21 32.49
CA LEU A 69 21.47 -11.65 31.82
C LEU A 69 20.33 -10.65 32.03
N GLU A 70 20.18 -10.12 33.23
CA GLU A 70 19.19 -9.13 33.56
C GLU A 70 19.37 -7.82 32.76
N ALA A 71 20.61 -7.34 32.66
CA ALA A 71 20.96 -6.18 31.83
C ALA A 71 20.65 -6.46 30.35
N ALA A 72 20.97 -7.65 29.82
CA ALA A 72 20.70 -8.04 28.47
C ALA A 72 19.16 -8.11 28.19
N ILE A 73 18.39 -8.70 29.07
CA ILE A 73 16.93 -8.78 28.96
C ILE A 73 16.29 -7.40 29.00
N ASN A 74 16.72 -6.54 29.94
CA ASN A 74 16.23 -5.18 30.05
C ASN A 74 16.53 -4.33 28.80
N LEU A 75 17.58 -4.63 28.05
CA LEU A 75 17.90 -3.99 26.77
C LEU A 75 17.10 -4.60 25.60
N LEU A 76 16.96 -5.92 25.56
CA LEU A 76 16.34 -6.64 24.45
C LEU A 76 14.81 -6.46 24.41
N ILE A 77 14.14 -6.39 25.57
CA ILE A 77 12.67 -6.23 25.62
C ILE A 77 12.22 -4.94 24.92
N PRO A 78 12.72 -3.74 25.22
CA PRO A 78 12.29 -2.54 24.52
C PRO A 78 12.66 -2.57 23.03
N ILE A 79 13.80 -3.14 22.65
CA ILE A 79 14.17 -3.31 21.23
C ILE A 79 13.16 -4.22 20.53
N TYR A 80 12.77 -5.33 21.14
CA TYR A 80 11.76 -6.25 20.60
C TYR A 80 10.38 -5.59 20.50
N VAL A 81 9.95 -4.85 21.53
CA VAL A 81 8.66 -4.14 21.54
C VAL A 81 8.62 -3.06 20.46
N VAL A 82 9.65 -2.22 20.36
CA VAL A 82 9.69 -1.15 19.35
C VAL A 82 9.87 -1.74 17.95
N GLY A 83 10.84 -2.64 17.79
CA GLY A 83 11.09 -3.30 16.50
C GLY A 83 9.88 -4.11 16.01
N GLY A 84 9.23 -4.83 16.92
CA GLY A 84 8.00 -5.57 16.62
C GLY A 84 6.84 -4.65 16.23
N LEU A 85 6.69 -3.49 16.89
CA LEU A 85 5.68 -2.50 16.52
C LEU A 85 5.93 -1.95 15.11
N LEU A 86 7.17 -1.60 14.80
CA LEU A 86 7.55 -1.11 13.46
C LEU A 86 7.32 -2.17 12.38
N ALA A 87 7.71 -3.41 12.65
CA ALA A 87 7.47 -4.55 11.75
C ALA A 87 5.97 -4.80 11.56
N PHE A 88 5.19 -4.74 12.63
CA PHE A 88 3.74 -4.93 12.60
C PHE A 88 3.05 -3.83 11.78
N LEU A 89 3.42 -2.57 11.96
CA LEU A 89 2.91 -1.46 11.14
C LEU A 89 3.30 -1.61 9.66
N ALA A 90 4.52 -2.05 9.37
CA ALA A 90 4.96 -2.31 8.00
C ALA A 90 4.18 -3.46 7.33
N LEU A 91 3.86 -4.52 8.08
CA LEU A 91 3.03 -5.63 7.61
C LEU A 91 1.59 -5.20 7.33
N LEU A 92 0.97 -4.44 8.24
CA LEU A 92 -0.38 -3.91 8.05
C LEU A 92 -0.49 -2.94 6.88
N GLY A 93 0.58 -2.20 6.60
CA GLY A 93 0.67 -1.26 5.47
C GLY A 93 0.99 -1.92 4.14
N THR A 94 1.27 -3.23 4.10
CA THR A 94 1.55 -3.94 2.86
C THR A 94 0.22 -4.37 2.20
N PRO A 95 -0.12 -3.87 1.00
CA PRO A 95 -1.36 -4.26 0.33
C PRO A 95 -1.32 -5.74 -0.05
N TRP A 96 -2.48 -6.41 0.10
CA TRP A 96 -2.62 -7.80 -0.34
C TRP A 96 -2.34 -7.92 -1.85
N GLY A 97 -1.57 -8.95 -2.23
CA GLY A 97 -1.18 -9.20 -3.61
C GLY A 97 -0.04 -8.31 -4.13
N SER A 98 0.59 -7.48 -3.29
CA SER A 98 1.69 -6.61 -3.72
C SER A 98 2.85 -7.36 -4.39
N LYS A 99 3.11 -8.61 -3.98
CA LYS A 99 4.14 -9.47 -4.59
C LYS A 99 3.75 -9.87 -6.02
N ALA A 100 2.53 -10.35 -6.21
CA ALA A 100 2.02 -10.73 -7.54
C ALA A 100 1.98 -9.53 -8.50
N VAL A 101 1.55 -8.37 -7.99
CA VAL A 101 1.57 -7.11 -8.77
C VAL A 101 3.00 -6.73 -9.17
N LYS A 102 3.96 -6.82 -8.26
CA LYS A 102 5.37 -6.56 -8.54
C LYS A 102 5.91 -7.48 -9.62
N GLU A 103 5.64 -8.77 -9.52
CA GLU A 103 6.05 -9.79 -10.51
C GLU A 103 5.37 -9.55 -11.87
N GLY A 104 4.08 -9.19 -11.88
CA GLY A 104 3.34 -8.84 -13.09
C GLY A 104 3.95 -7.66 -13.82
N LEU A 105 4.23 -6.56 -13.10
CA LEU A 105 4.86 -5.37 -13.68
C LEU A 105 6.29 -5.64 -14.19
N GLN A 106 7.04 -6.49 -13.50
CA GLN A 106 8.37 -6.91 -13.94
C GLN A 106 8.31 -7.73 -15.22
N LYS A 107 7.35 -8.65 -15.38
CA LYS A 107 7.14 -9.44 -16.60
C LYS A 107 6.76 -8.56 -17.80
N VAL A 108 6.03 -7.49 -17.58
CA VAL A 108 5.68 -6.49 -18.60
C VAL A 108 6.90 -5.63 -19.00
N GLY A 109 7.99 -5.71 -18.25
CA GLY A 109 9.18 -4.90 -18.46
C GLY A 109 9.02 -3.46 -17.98
N LEU A 110 8.06 -3.19 -17.07
CA LEU A 110 7.93 -1.89 -16.42
C LEU A 110 8.92 -1.84 -15.25
N VAL A 111 10.15 -1.49 -15.56
CA VAL A 111 11.27 -1.45 -14.60
C VAL A 111 12.09 -0.19 -14.80
N ASN A 112 12.68 0.33 -13.75
CA ASN A 112 13.59 1.46 -13.82
C ASN A 112 14.99 1.03 -14.37
N HIS A 113 15.89 1.99 -14.54
CA HIS A 113 17.27 1.70 -15.00
C HIS A 113 18.07 0.76 -14.10
N ALA A 114 17.63 0.54 -12.85
CA ALA A 114 18.22 -0.42 -11.93
C ALA A 114 17.57 -1.81 -12.00
N GLY A 115 16.56 -2.00 -12.87
CA GLY A 115 15.80 -3.25 -12.99
C GLY A 115 14.71 -3.42 -11.93
N GLU A 116 14.39 -2.36 -11.16
CA GLU A 116 13.38 -2.42 -10.11
C GLU A 116 12.00 -2.05 -10.68
N PRO A 117 10.97 -2.88 -10.46
CA PRO A 117 9.59 -2.55 -10.83
C PRO A 117 8.96 -1.59 -9.82
N PRO A 118 7.90 -0.87 -10.22
CA PRO A 118 7.10 -0.05 -9.32
C PRO A 118 6.58 -0.84 -8.13
N ALA A 119 6.45 -0.18 -6.99
CA ALA A 119 5.96 -0.80 -5.78
C ALA A 119 4.52 -0.35 -5.49
N LEU A 120 3.60 -1.30 -5.33
CA LEU A 120 2.25 -1.03 -4.85
C LEU A 120 2.31 -0.60 -3.38
N ILE A 121 1.83 0.61 -3.09
CA ILE A 121 1.82 1.22 -1.76
C ILE A 121 0.46 1.05 -1.08
N ALA A 122 -0.61 1.36 -1.81
CA ALA A 122 -1.96 1.27 -1.30
C ALA A 122 -2.93 0.77 -2.36
N LYS A 123 -3.96 0.06 -1.90
CA LYS A 123 -5.10 -0.35 -2.70
C LYS A 123 -6.35 -0.03 -1.91
N ARG A 124 -7.19 0.85 -2.45
CA ARG A 124 -8.43 1.28 -1.79
C ARG A 124 -9.55 1.40 -2.79
N GLN A 125 -10.78 1.24 -2.32
CA GLN A 125 -11.97 1.47 -3.12
C GLN A 125 -12.23 2.98 -3.24
N ASP A 126 -12.67 3.42 -4.40
CA ASP A 126 -13.06 4.82 -4.58
C ASP A 126 -14.37 5.09 -3.82
N ARG A 127 -14.39 6.22 -3.07
CA ARG A 127 -15.58 6.62 -2.32
C ARG A 127 -16.72 7.09 -3.21
N ALA A 128 -16.39 7.72 -4.33
CA ALA A 128 -17.36 8.24 -5.28
C ALA A 128 -17.95 7.13 -6.15
N ASN A 129 -17.13 6.14 -6.51
CA ASN A 129 -17.57 5.01 -7.32
C ASN A 129 -17.04 3.68 -6.75
N PRO A 130 -17.87 2.91 -6.01
CA PRO A 130 -17.45 1.66 -5.38
C PRO A 130 -16.98 0.57 -6.36
N ARG A 131 -17.24 0.72 -7.66
CA ARG A 131 -16.73 -0.19 -8.70
C ARG A 131 -15.26 0.06 -9.03
N LEU A 132 -14.77 1.28 -8.77
CA LEU A 132 -13.39 1.66 -9.01
C LEU A 132 -12.52 1.33 -7.81
N THR A 133 -11.38 0.72 -8.07
CA THR A 133 -10.31 0.53 -7.11
C THR A 133 -9.15 1.45 -7.47
N ILE A 134 -8.71 2.24 -6.53
CA ILE A 134 -7.55 3.12 -6.67
C ILE A 134 -6.32 2.38 -6.18
N TRP A 135 -5.36 2.19 -7.06
CA TRP A 135 -4.07 1.60 -6.76
C TRP A 135 -3.01 2.70 -6.77
N GLU A 136 -2.29 2.87 -5.67
CA GLU A 136 -1.24 3.86 -5.53
C GLU A 136 0.12 3.18 -5.61
N PHE A 137 0.95 3.62 -6.57
CA PHE A 137 2.28 3.07 -6.82
C PHE A 137 3.37 4.08 -6.53
N ASP A 138 4.48 3.62 -5.93
CA ASP A 138 5.76 4.31 -6.03
C ASP A 138 6.35 3.98 -7.41
N PRO A 139 6.47 4.95 -8.31
CA PRO A 139 6.92 4.72 -9.69
C PRO A 139 8.41 4.35 -9.78
N CYS A 140 9.18 4.47 -8.72
CA CYS A 140 10.63 4.19 -8.71
C CYS A 140 11.42 4.95 -9.80
N GLY A 141 10.95 6.14 -10.18
CA GLY A 141 11.58 6.97 -11.21
C GLY A 141 11.08 6.69 -12.64
N ILE A 142 10.10 5.82 -12.83
CA ILE A 142 9.50 5.57 -14.15
C ILE A 142 8.48 6.67 -14.45
N PRO A 143 8.57 7.37 -15.59
CA PRO A 143 7.64 8.41 -15.96
C PRO A 143 6.25 7.86 -16.31
N LEU A 144 5.20 8.68 -16.15
CA LEU A 144 3.83 8.27 -16.43
C LEU A 144 3.61 7.84 -17.89
N GLY A 145 4.32 8.48 -18.83
CA GLY A 145 4.25 8.11 -20.26
C GLY A 145 4.59 6.64 -20.50
N GLU A 146 5.62 6.08 -19.85
CA GLU A 146 5.94 4.65 -19.98
C GLU A 146 4.83 3.73 -19.44
N TRP A 147 4.07 4.19 -18.45
CA TRP A 147 2.91 3.45 -17.95
C TRP A 147 1.76 3.47 -18.96
N GLU A 148 1.56 4.62 -19.62
CA GLU A 148 0.54 4.79 -20.66
C GLU A 148 0.87 3.94 -21.89
N ASP A 149 2.12 3.94 -22.33
CA ASP A 149 2.59 3.14 -23.47
C ASP A 149 2.43 1.63 -23.22
N LYS A 150 2.62 1.19 -21.97
CA LYS A 150 2.49 -0.23 -21.58
C LYS A 150 1.13 -0.59 -21.01
N ARG A 151 0.13 0.32 -21.07
CA ARG A 151 -1.19 0.16 -20.46
C ARG A 151 -1.84 -1.19 -20.75
N ALA A 152 -1.96 -1.57 -22.02
CA ALA A 152 -2.60 -2.83 -22.42
C ALA A 152 -1.91 -4.07 -21.83
N ARG A 153 -0.57 -4.03 -21.74
CA ARG A 153 0.20 -5.12 -21.14
C ARG A 153 0.02 -5.19 -19.62
N ILE A 154 -0.08 -4.02 -18.95
CA ILE A 154 -0.34 -3.92 -17.52
C ILE A 154 -1.73 -4.45 -17.21
N GLU A 155 -2.74 -4.08 -18.00
CA GLU A 155 -4.12 -4.58 -17.88
C GLU A 155 -4.17 -6.11 -17.95
N THR A 156 -3.49 -6.69 -18.94
CA THR A 156 -3.42 -8.15 -19.09
C THR A 156 -2.66 -8.82 -17.94
N ALA A 157 -1.52 -8.26 -17.50
CA ALA A 157 -0.69 -8.86 -16.46
C ALA A 157 -1.32 -8.82 -15.07
N LEU A 158 -2.17 -7.83 -14.81
CA LEU A 158 -2.81 -7.61 -13.50
C LEU A 158 -4.29 -8.03 -13.47
N ASP A 159 -4.85 -8.50 -14.60
CA ASP A 159 -6.26 -8.86 -14.79
C ASP A 159 -7.20 -7.72 -14.36
N ILE A 160 -6.92 -6.51 -14.86
CA ILE A 160 -7.68 -5.30 -14.57
C ILE A 160 -7.93 -4.50 -15.84
N THR A 161 -8.98 -3.68 -15.83
CA THR A 161 -9.19 -2.62 -16.83
C THR A 161 -8.84 -1.28 -16.21
N ILE A 162 -7.92 -0.55 -16.81
CA ILE A 162 -7.48 0.75 -16.31
C ILE A 162 -8.38 1.84 -16.90
N ALA A 163 -9.11 2.56 -16.03
CA ALA A 163 -9.91 3.69 -16.45
C ALA A 163 -9.05 4.95 -16.67
N LYS A 164 -8.17 5.22 -15.71
CA LYS A 164 -7.33 6.44 -15.71
C LYS A 164 -6.04 6.20 -14.94
N MET A 165 -4.96 6.85 -15.38
CA MET A 165 -3.71 6.97 -14.63
C MET A 165 -3.39 8.43 -14.40
N THR A 166 -2.97 8.80 -13.19
CA THR A 166 -2.66 10.19 -12.83
C THR A 166 -1.52 10.26 -11.84
N TRP A 167 -0.79 11.37 -11.87
CA TRP A 167 0.14 11.69 -10.80
C TRP A 167 -0.60 12.05 -9.51
N ALA A 168 -0.02 11.69 -8.38
CA ALA A 168 -0.46 12.09 -7.04
C ALA A 168 0.72 12.60 -6.21
N GLU A 169 0.41 13.35 -5.15
CA GLU A 169 1.39 13.90 -4.21
C GLU A 169 2.58 14.62 -4.87
N GLY A 170 2.30 15.52 -5.80
CA GLY A 170 3.35 16.30 -6.46
C GLY A 170 4.29 15.43 -7.31
N ARG A 171 3.77 14.46 -8.05
CA ARG A 171 4.49 13.51 -8.90
C ARG A 171 5.34 12.48 -8.14
N LYS A 172 5.05 12.24 -6.87
CA LYS A 172 5.75 11.20 -6.09
C LYS A 172 5.12 9.83 -6.24
N LEU A 173 3.81 9.79 -6.50
CA LEU A 173 3.04 8.57 -6.65
C LEU A 173 2.26 8.60 -7.96
N ILE A 174 2.00 7.42 -8.52
CA ILE A 174 1.07 7.23 -9.63
C ILE A 174 -0.18 6.55 -9.09
N ARG A 175 -1.34 7.15 -9.37
CA ARG A 175 -2.66 6.56 -9.11
C ARG A 175 -3.19 5.91 -10.37
N VAL A 176 -3.52 4.64 -10.25
CA VAL A 176 -4.18 3.87 -11.28
C VAL A 176 -5.60 3.58 -10.82
N TYR A 177 -6.58 4.08 -11.55
CA TYR A 177 -7.99 3.82 -11.34
C TYR A 177 -8.35 2.60 -12.16
N ALA A 178 -8.65 1.50 -11.49
CA ALA A 178 -8.85 0.21 -12.13
C ALA A 178 -10.16 -0.45 -11.72
N VAL A 179 -10.68 -1.25 -12.64
CA VAL A 179 -11.83 -2.13 -12.43
C VAL A 179 -11.36 -3.56 -12.68
N PRO A 180 -11.83 -4.58 -11.94
CA PRO A 180 -11.55 -5.97 -12.27
C PRO A 180 -11.96 -6.28 -13.72
N ALA A 181 -11.14 -7.01 -14.48
CA ALA A 181 -11.40 -7.31 -15.88
C ALA A 181 -12.73 -8.08 -16.10
N LYS A 182 -13.19 -8.82 -15.08
CA LYS A 182 -14.47 -9.55 -15.09
C LYS A 182 -15.69 -8.72 -14.67
N SER A 183 -15.55 -7.40 -14.50
CA SER A 183 -16.71 -6.56 -14.19
C SER A 183 -17.54 -6.35 -15.45
N ASP A 184 -18.64 -7.09 -15.54
CA ASP A 184 -19.62 -6.90 -16.60
C ASP A 184 -20.26 -5.53 -16.47
N PHE A 185 -20.14 -4.72 -17.52
CA PHE A 185 -20.98 -3.54 -17.66
C PHE A 185 -22.41 -4.02 -17.95
N PRO A 186 -23.42 -3.47 -17.29
CA PRO A 186 -24.80 -3.78 -17.66
C PRO A 186 -25.02 -3.41 -19.13
N ALA A 187 -25.53 -4.35 -19.91
CA ALA A 187 -25.80 -4.16 -21.33
C ALA A 187 -26.78 -3.01 -21.57
N LEU A 188 -27.59 -2.68 -20.58
CA LEU A 188 -28.54 -1.58 -20.58
C LEU A 188 -28.37 -0.75 -19.31
N LEU A 189 -28.13 0.54 -19.46
CA LEU A 189 -28.20 1.53 -18.40
C LEU A 189 -29.58 2.15 -18.40
N PRO A 190 -30.49 1.80 -17.46
CA PRO A 190 -31.81 2.44 -17.40
C PRO A 190 -31.59 3.94 -17.09
N TRP A 191 -32.38 4.76 -17.78
CA TRP A 191 -32.42 6.20 -17.55
C TRP A 191 -32.80 6.49 -16.09
N LYS A 192 -32.08 7.41 -15.46
CA LYS A 192 -32.36 7.86 -14.09
C LYS A 192 -32.39 9.38 -14.06
N ASP A 193 -33.24 9.93 -13.22
CA ASP A 193 -33.37 11.39 -13.06
C ASP A 193 -32.06 12.09 -12.67
N LYS A 194 -31.12 11.36 -12.07
CA LYS A 194 -29.77 11.85 -11.78
C LYS A 194 -28.95 12.23 -13.03
N TYR A 195 -29.39 11.81 -14.22
CA TYR A 195 -28.78 12.18 -15.50
C TYR A 195 -29.33 13.49 -16.07
N LEU A 196 -30.38 14.05 -15.46
CA LEU A 196 -30.83 15.41 -15.77
C LEU A 196 -29.83 16.38 -15.16
N SER A 197 -29.11 17.09 -16.02
CA SER A 197 -28.25 18.19 -15.55
C SER A 197 -29.11 19.41 -15.16
N PRO A 198 -28.85 20.03 -13.98
CA PRO A 198 -29.48 21.30 -13.66
C PRO A 198 -29.00 22.44 -14.55
N GLU A 199 -27.92 22.26 -15.27
CA GLU A 199 -27.35 23.26 -16.17
C GLU A 199 -28.00 23.18 -17.56
N SER A 200 -28.40 24.32 -18.07
CA SER A 200 -28.95 24.45 -19.43
C SER A 200 -27.87 24.06 -20.44
N PHE A 201 -28.25 23.30 -21.47
CA PHE A 201 -27.37 22.86 -22.57
C PHE A 201 -26.35 21.75 -22.24
N VAL A 202 -26.40 21.11 -21.07
CA VAL A 202 -25.57 19.95 -20.76
C VAL A 202 -26.38 18.67 -20.99
N LEU A 203 -25.97 17.88 -21.96
CA LEU A 203 -26.57 16.57 -22.25
C LEU A 203 -25.73 15.45 -21.65
N VAL A 204 -26.30 14.63 -20.78
CA VAL A 204 -25.66 13.43 -20.27
C VAL A 204 -25.87 12.30 -21.25
N LEU A 205 -24.81 11.85 -21.92
CA LEU A 205 -24.84 10.77 -22.91
C LEU A 205 -24.81 9.38 -22.29
N GLY A 206 -24.32 9.26 -21.07
CA GLY A 206 -24.19 7.98 -20.39
C GLY A 206 -23.25 8.01 -19.20
N GLU A 207 -22.93 6.85 -18.68
CA GLU A 207 -21.93 6.68 -17.62
C GLU A 207 -20.68 5.97 -18.18
N SER A 208 -19.51 6.55 -17.90
CA SER A 208 -18.22 5.90 -18.08
C SER A 208 -17.72 5.32 -16.76
N LEU A 209 -16.58 4.63 -16.77
CA LEU A 209 -15.90 4.15 -15.55
C LEU A 209 -15.54 5.28 -14.57
N THR A 210 -15.37 6.49 -15.09
CA THR A 210 -14.96 7.66 -14.31
C THR A 210 -16.09 8.62 -13.96
N GLY A 211 -17.32 8.35 -14.41
CA GLY A 211 -18.50 9.17 -14.14
C GLY A 211 -19.36 9.44 -15.37
N ALA A 212 -20.28 10.40 -15.25
CA ALA A 212 -21.16 10.79 -16.32
C ALA A 212 -20.38 11.40 -17.51
N VAL A 213 -20.73 10.98 -18.72
CA VAL A 213 -20.20 11.57 -19.96
C VAL A 213 -21.18 12.67 -20.38
N THR A 214 -20.74 13.90 -20.38
CA THR A 214 -21.55 15.08 -20.73
C THR A 214 -21.03 15.73 -22.01
N VAL A 215 -21.95 16.31 -22.77
CA VAL A 215 -21.64 17.17 -23.93
C VAL A 215 -22.34 18.51 -23.71
N ASN A 216 -21.61 19.58 -23.94
CA ASN A 216 -22.09 20.96 -23.92
C ASN A 216 -22.42 21.40 -25.33
#